data_0b547531e6e375e56c8b002d3c0fb7ec
#
_entry.id   0b547531e6e375e56c8b002d3c0fb7ec
#
_cell.length_a   1.000
_cell.length_b   1.000
_cell.length_c   1.000
_cell.angle_alpha   90.00
_cell.angle_beta   90.00
_cell.angle_gamma   90.00
#
_symmetry.space_group_name_H-M   'P 1'
#
loop_
_entity.id
_entity.type
_entity.pdbx_description
1 polymer ?
#
loop_
_entity_poly.entity_id
_entity_poly.type
_entity_poly.pdbx_seq_one_letter_code
_entity_poly.pdbx_strand_id
1 'polypeptide(L)'
;MAPDTERGRERNGRVELPETGGGSEQRESVFPAGGGTTLARFDRPRGSGTTLAVVADPHLTPTDRGSFNVYHRTKQRFQMAVADAHRLDVDGFVVAGDLTKDGATEEFALADELLSAAPAPTLAVPGNHDLDPGGEPSAGAFADRYAGGEYPVTREVGGTTVSLLDSTHPDGVESLSGGLDAAALLGLANDGVTAPRVAVVHHALAPLPAPVDTACPAAQYRLQEPAATADALADAGVELVVTGHAHWPYATTYRGLGVVGAPGCCSFPPAYLLLHFDAVGTTVSIMPLADEAGLTEAYEFAVTDDRRGDAVRAAVIDGYFGRFPMVEEVDTQALADPPTAPSVGN
;
A
#
# COMPACT_ATOMS: atom_id res chain seq x y z
N MET A 1 -44.45 38.46 24.36
CA MET A 1 -43.28 39.07 23.74
C MET A 1 -42.24 37.99 23.63
N ALA A 2 -42.19 37.32 22.48
CA ALA A 2 -41.19 36.32 22.16
C ALA A 2 -40.22 36.95 21.18
N PRO A 3 -38.90 36.69 21.27
CA PRO A 3 -37.95 37.12 20.21
C PRO A 3 -37.76 36.04 19.14
N ASP A 4 -37.62 36.53 17.95
CA ASP A 4 -37.42 35.90 16.69
C ASP A 4 -36.30 34.85 16.64
N THR A 5 -36.61 33.74 15.97
CA THR A 5 -35.64 32.74 15.49
C THR A 5 -35.11 33.16 14.16
N GLU A 6 -33.86 33.61 14.10
CA GLU A 6 -33.13 33.77 12.86
C GLU A 6 -32.75 32.39 12.26
N ARG A 7 -33.25 32.16 11.05
CA ARG A 7 -32.90 31.01 10.22
C ARG A 7 -31.48 31.19 9.68
N GLY A 8 -30.59 30.26 10.04
CA GLY A 8 -29.27 30.14 9.45
C GLY A 8 -29.37 29.84 7.94
N ARG A 9 -28.74 30.64 7.15
CA ARG A 9 -28.55 30.44 5.71
C ARG A 9 -27.52 29.32 5.52
N GLU A 10 -27.92 28.26 4.85
CA GLU A 10 -27.00 27.31 4.23
C GLU A 10 -26.12 28.06 3.20
N ARG A 11 -24.83 28.09 3.44
CA ARG A 11 -23.85 28.49 2.45
C ARG A 11 -23.42 27.23 1.70
N ASN A 12 -23.92 27.07 0.49
CA ASN A 12 -23.30 26.21 -0.52
C ASN A 12 -21.92 26.76 -0.83
N GLY A 13 -20.92 26.31 -0.09
CA GLY A 13 -19.52 26.58 -0.35
C GLY A 13 -18.98 25.63 -1.42
N ARG A 14 -19.12 26.00 -2.69
CA ARG A 14 -18.33 25.40 -3.76
C ARG A 14 -16.88 25.82 -3.53
N VAL A 15 -16.03 24.88 -3.14
CA VAL A 15 -14.58 25.14 -3.03
C VAL A 15 -14.04 25.14 -4.46
N GLU A 16 -13.74 26.34 -4.97
CA GLU A 16 -12.97 26.49 -6.20
C GLU A 16 -11.51 26.16 -5.90
N LEU A 17 -10.94 25.25 -6.67
CA LEU A 17 -9.50 24.98 -6.64
C LEU A 17 -8.76 26.27 -7.02
N PRO A 18 -7.61 26.60 -6.41
CA PRO A 18 -6.89 27.85 -6.71
C PRO A 18 -6.58 27.91 -8.21
N GLU A 19 -7.11 28.91 -8.87
CA GLU A 19 -6.73 29.25 -10.24
C GLU A 19 -5.28 29.77 -10.22
N THR A 20 -4.36 28.94 -10.71
CA THR A 20 -3.03 29.42 -11.07
C THR A 20 -3.14 30.19 -12.38
N GLY A 21 -2.69 31.46 -12.36
CA GLY A 21 -2.84 32.42 -13.45
C GLY A 21 -2.31 31.92 -14.79
N GLY A 22 -3.14 32.11 -15.80
CA GLY A 22 -2.91 32.32 -17.22
C GLY A 22 -1.79 31.55 -17.91
N GLY A 23 -2.07 30.33 -18.32
CA GLY A 23 -1.38 29.53 -19.31
C GLY A 23 -2.22 28.30 -19.55
N SER A 24 -2.51 27.96 -20.81
CA SER A 24 -3.18 26.71 -21.20
C SER A 24 -2.20 25.53 -21.03
N GLU A 25 -1.68 25.32 -19.83
CA GLU A 25 -0.96 24.09 -19.46
C GLU A 25 -2.02 23.06 -19.09
N GLN A 26 -2.02 21.99 -19.84
CA GLN A 26 -2.78 20.77 -19.54
C GLN A 26 -2.45 20.38 -18.11
N ARG A 27 -3.45 20.39 -17.21
CA ARG A 27 -3.31 19.83 -15.86
C ARG A 27 -2.93 18.36 -16.05
N GLU A 28 -1.67 18.03 -15.83
CA GLU A 28 -1.26 16.64 -15.76
C GLU A 28 -2.07 15.98 -14.65
N SER A 29 -2.82 14.92 -15.01
CA SER A 29 -3.54 14.12 -14.01
C SER A 29 -2.50 13.52 -13.05
N VAL A 30 -2.86 13.36 -11.78
CA VAL A 30 -2.01 12.71 -10.76
C VAL A 30 -1.51 11.36 -11.26
N PHE A 31 -2.30 10.68 -12.08
CA PHE A 31 -1.92 9.48 -12.81
C PHE A 31 -2.32 9.60 -14.28
N PRO A 32 -1.50 9.12 -15.23
CA PRO A 32 -1.86 9.08 -16.64
C PRO A 32 -3.13 8.24 -16.84
N ALA A 33 -4.02 8.72 -17.68
CA ALA A 33 -5.27 8.02 -17.98
C ALA A 33 -5.01 6.61 -18.53
N GLY A 34 -5.41 5.59 -17.79
CA GLY A 34 -5.46 4.19 -18.26
C GLY A 34 -4.17 3.37 -18.12
N GLY A 35 -3.14 3.87 -17.42
CA GLY A 35 -1.90 3.13 -17.19
C GLY A 35 -1.34 3.31 -15.78
N GLY A 36 -0.57 2.32 -15.30
CA GLY A 36 0.20 2.44 -14.07
C GLY A 36 1.34 3.44 -14.20
N THR A 37 1.68 4.10 -13.11
CA THR A 37 2.85 4.99 -13.02
C THR A 37 3.96 4.27 -12.25
N THR A 38 5.18 4.25 -12.79
CA THR A 38 6.32 3.66 -12.08
C THR A 38 6.65 4.48 -10.84
N LEU A 39 6.54 3.85 -9.66
CA LEU A 39 6.92 4.42 -8.37
C LEU A 39 8.42 4.28 -8.12
N ALA A 40 8.97 3.11 -8.46
CA ALA A 40 10.38 2.79 -8.23
C ALA A 40 10.87 1.65 -9.12
N ARG A 41 12.20 1.60 -9.32
CA ARG A 41 12.92 0.44 -9.85
C ARG A 41 14.12 0.13 -8.97
N PHE A 42 14.10 -1.06 -8.38
CA PHE A 42 15.17 -1.58 -7.53
C PHE A 42 15.96 -2.61 -8.33
N ASP A 43 17.27 -2.68 -8.15
CA ASP A 43 18.10 -3.73 -8.74
C ASP A 43 17.88 -5.11 -8.09
N ARG A 44 17.16 -5.14 -6.96
CA ARG A 44 16.76 -6.32 -6.17
C ARG A 44 15.38 -6.17 -5.54
N PRO A 45 14.66 -7.29 -5.25
CA PRO A 45 15.02 -8.67 -5.66
C PRO A 45 14.88 -8.86 -7.18
N ARG A 46 15.63 -9.82 -7.72
CA ARG A 46 15.49 -10.27 -9.11
C ARG A 46 14.65 -11.52 -9.16
N GLY A 47 13.88 -11.69 -10.22
CA GLY A 47 12.97 -12.82 -10.39
C GLY A 47 12.95 -13.36 -11.81
N SER A 48 12.00 -14.25 -12.08
CA SER A 48 11.82 -14.93 -13.36
C SER A 48 10.60 -14.46 -14.16
N GLY A 49 10.09 -13.26 -13.85
CA GLY A 49 8.88 -12.69 -14.47
C GLY A 49 7.66 -12.76 -13.57
N THR A 50 7.82 -12.85 -12.24
CA THR A 50 6.73 -12.87 -11.27
C THR A 50 6.06 -11.50 -11.16
N THR A 51 4.74 -11.48 -11.07
CA THR A 51 3.96 -10.26 -10.88
C THR A 51 3.01 -10.42 -9.68
N LEU A 52 3.07 -9.47 -8.72
CA LEU A 52 2.21 -9.42 -7.56
C LEU A 52 1.36 -8.17 -7.58
N ALA A 53 0.06 -8.31 -7.32
CA ALA A 53 -0.81 -7.18 -6.97
C ALA A 53 -0.84 -7.03 -5.45
N VAL A 54 -0.53 -5.82 -4.94
CA VAL A 54 -0.54 -5.54 -3.51
C VAL A 54 -1.51 -4.41 -3.20
N VAL A 55 -2.59 -4.73 -2.51
CA VAL A 55 -3.58 -3.76 -1.99
C VAL A 55 -3.25 -3.51 -0.52
N ALA A 56 -3.28 -2.26 -0.08
CA ALA A 56 -3.14 -1.90 1.32
C ALA A 56 -4.35 -1.09 1.79
N ASP A 57 -4.63 -1.21 3.07
CA ASP A 57 -5.59 -0.36 3.76
C ASP A 57 -6.95 -0.24 3.02
N PRO A 58 -7.59 -1.35 2.64
CA PRO A 58 -8.91 -1.27 2.05
C PRO A 58 -9.98 -0.85 3.05
N HIS A 59 -9.81 -1.10 4.34
CA HIS A 59 -10.77 -0.77 5.40
C HIS A 59 -12.20 -1.10 4.99
N LEU A 60 -12.42 -2.38 4.62
CA LEU A 60 -13.71 -2.83 4.13
C LEU A 60 -14.78 -2.68 5.20
N THR A 61 -15.90 -2.07 4.84
CA THR A 61 -17.07 -1.93 5.67
C THR A 61 -18.33 -1.95 4.82
N PRO A 62 -19.42 -2.63 5.25
CA PRO A 62 -20.64 -2.71 4.46
C PRO A 62 -21.51 -1.45 4.57
N THR A 63 -21.34 -0.63 5.62
CA THR A 63 -22.32 0.40 5.99
C THR A 63 -21.77 1.82 6.08
N ASP A 64 -20.47 1.98 6.34
CA ASP A 64 -19.91 3.29 6.66
C ASP A 64 -19.69 4.16 5.45
N ARG A 65 -19.80 5.46 5.66
CA ARG A 65 -19.48 6.48 4.67
C ARG A 65 -18.17 7.16 5.02
N GLY A 66 -17.66 7.92 4.05
CA GLY A 66 -16.37 8.54 4.17
C GLY A 66 -16.22 9.61 5.24
N SER A 67 -15.02 9.63 5.76
CA SER A 67 -14.35 10.75 6.38
C SER A 67 -13.09 11.04 5.53
N PHE A 68 -11.90 11.16 6.14
CA PHE A 68 -10.62 11.07 5.44
C PHE A 68 -10.51 9.79 4.57
N ASN A 69 -10.96 8.65 5.07
CA ASN A 69 -11.12 7.42 4.31
C ASN A 69 -12.48 7.38 3.62
N VAL A 70 -12.50 7.15 2.30
CA VAL A 70 -13.73 7.16 1.50
C VAL A 70 -14.41 5.79 1.57
N TYR A 71 -14.87 5.39 2.77
CA TYR A 71 -15.36 4.03 3.09
C TYR A 71 -16.44 3.53 2.13
N HIS A 72 -17.35 4.38 1.67
CA HIS A 72 -18.42 4.00 0.74
C HIS A 72 -17.94 3.65 -0.67
N ARG A 73 -16.64 3.77 -0.94
CA ARG A 73 -16.01 3.38 -2.21
C ARG A 73 -15.13 2.14 -2.09
N THR A 74 -14.80 1.69 -0.88
CA THR A 74 -13.77 0.66 -0.67
C THR A 74 -14.14 -0.68 -1.30
N LYS A 75 -15.39 -1.13 -1.17
CA LYS A 75 -15.87 -2.34 -1.84
C LYS A 75 -15.63 -2.27 -3.36
N GLN A 76 -16.04 -1.18 -4.02
CA GLN A 76 -15.89 -0.99 -5.45
C GLN A 76 -14.41 -0.96 -5.86
N ARG A 77 -13.58 -0.22 -5.12
CA ARG A 77 -12.15 -0.10 -5.39
C ARG A 77 -11.42 -1.43 -5.23
N PHE A 78 -11.76 -2.19 -4.19
CA PHE A 78 -11.21 -3.54 -4.01
C PHE A 78 -11.61 -4.47 -5.17
N GLN A 79 -12.87 -4.44 -5.60
CA GLN A 79 -13.32 -5.18 -6.78
C GLN A 79 -12.58 -4.77 -8.06
N MET A 80 -12.24 -3.48 -8.22
CA MET A 80 -11.42 -3.01 -9.35
C MET A 80 -10.02 -3.60 -9.28
N ALA A 81 -9.37 -3.62 -8.11
CA ALA A 81 -8.05 -4.25 -7.93
C ALA A 81 -8.08 -5.74 -8.27
N VAL A 82 -9.10 -6.47 -7.83
CA VAL A 82 -9.29 -7.90 -8.15
C VAL A 82 -9.48 -8.11 -9.65
N ALA A 83 -10.33 -7.30 -10.29
CA ALA A 83 -10.57 -7.39 -11.73
C ALA A 83 -9.29 -7.08 -12.55
N ASP A 84 -8.52 -6.08 -12.13
CA ASP A 84 -7.24 -5.76 -12.75
C ASP A 84 -6.20 -6.87 -12.55
N ALA A 85 -6.14 -7.46 -11.36
CA ALA A 85 -5.25 -8.58 -11.07
C ALA A 85 -5.53 -9.79 -12.00
N HIS A 86 -6.80 -10.11 -12.25
CA HIS A 86 -7.17 -11.14 -13.25
C HIS A 86 -6.80 -10.71 -14.68
N ARG A 87 -7.06 -9.48 -15.06
CA ARG A 87 -6.76 -8.97 -16.41
C ARG A 87 -5.26 -8.96 -16.70
N LEU A 88 -4.44 -8.73 -15.68
CA LEU A 88 -2.99 -8.68 -15.77
C LEU A 88 -2.33 -10.05 -15.54
N ASP A 89 -3.13 -11.08 -15.24
CA ASP A 89 -2.67 -12.46 -14.99
C ASP A 89 -1.55 -12.51 -13.93
N VAL A 90 -1.80 -11.85 -12.78
CA VAL A 90 -0.82 -11.79 -11.71
C VAL A 90 -0.61 -13.14 -11.05
N ASP A 91 0.61 -13.43 -10.61
CA ASP A 91 0.97 -14.69 -9.93
C ASP A 91 0.48 -14.75 -8.48
N GLY A 92 0.13 -13.60 -7.87
CA GLY A 92 -0.40 -13.54 -6.52
C GLY A 92 -1.05 -12.22 -6.18
N PHE A 93 -1.99 -12.27 -5.23
CA PHE A 93 -2.71 -11.12 -4.70
C PHE A 93 -2.44 -11.00 -3.19
N VAL A 94 -1.93 -9.83 -2.77
CA VAL A 94 -1.49 -9.62 -1.39
C VAL A 94 -2.23 -8.42 -0.78
N VAL A 95 -2.67 -8.55 0.47
CA VAL A 95 -3.20 -7.44 1.27
C VAL A 95 -2.21 -7.06 2.36
N ALA A 96 -1.73 -5.82 2.33
CA ALA A 96 -0.73 -5.30 3.26
C ALA A 96 -1.35 -4.64 4.51
N GLY A 97 -2.35 -5.29 5.09
CA GLY A 97 -3.01 -4.92 6.35
C GLY A 97 -4.19 -3.98 6.21
N ASP A 98 -4.85 -3.77 7.34
CA ASP A 98 -6.11 -3.01 7.49
C ASP A 98 -7.17 -3.43 6.47
N LEU A 99 -7.36 -4.76 6.39
CA LEU A 99 -8.35 -5.40 5.51
C LEU A 99 -9.76 -4.92 5.85
N THR A 100 -10.06 -4.86 7.14
CA THR A 100 -11.34 -4.42 7.69
C THR A 100 -11.23 -3.01 8.32
N LYS A 101 -12.36 -2.35 8.52
CA LYS A 101 -12.37 -1.02 9.14
C LYS A 101 -12.19 -1.09 10.66
N ASP A 102 -12.92 -1.99 11.31
CA ASP A 102 -12.98 -2.08 12.78
C ASP A 102 -12.89 -3.53 13.29
N GLY A 103 -12.54 -4.51 12.43
CA GLY A 103 -12.47 -5.93 12.79
C GLY A 103 -13.83 -6.58 13.03
N ALA A 104 -14.93 -5.97 12.58
CA ALA A 104 -16.27 -6.48 12.80
C ALA A 104 -16.57 -7.74 11.97
N THR A 105 -17.44 -8.62 12.50
CA THR A 105 -17.80 -9.88 11.84
C THR A 105 -18.36 -9.68 10.44
N GLU A 106 -19.20 -8.67 10.24
CA GLU A 106 -19.78 -8.34 8.94
C GLU A 106 -18.75 -7.76 7.95
N GLU A 107 -17.70 -7.12 8.44
CA GLU A 107 -16.60 -6.62 7.64
C GLU A 107 -15.73 -7.78 7.15
N PHE A 108 -15.43 -8.75 8.03
CA PHE A 108 -14.75 -9.98 7.63
C PHE A 108 -15.59 -10.83 6.66
N ALA A 109 -16.92 -10.87 6.81
CA ALA A 109 -17.79 -11.55 5.86
C ALA A 109 -17.72 -10.89 4.47
N LEU A 110 -17.66 -9.56 4.42
CA LEU A 110 -17.44 -8.81 3.17
C LEU A 110 -16.05 -9.07 2.59
N ALA A 111 -15.01 -9.09 3.44
CA ALA A 111 -13.64 -9.40 3.02
C ALA A 111 -13.53 -10.78 2.39
N ASP A 112 -14.16 -11.81 3.00
CA ASP A 112 -14.19 -13.17 2.43
C ASP A 112 -14.89 -13.22 1.07
N GLU A 113 -16.04 -12.55 0.94
CA GLU A 113 -16.74 -12.46 -0.34
C GLU A 113 -15.81 -11.95 -1.43
N LEU A 114 -15.07 -10.86 -1.13
CA LEU A 114 -14.23 -10.18 -2.10
C LEU A 114 -12.92 -10.93 -2.38
N LEU A 115 -12.27 -11.46 -1.35
CA LEU A 115 -11.02 -12.23 -1.49
C LEU A 115 -11.23 -13.56 -2.19
N SER A 116 -12.42 -14.20 -2.03
CA SER A 116 -12.75 -15.42 -2.75
C SER A 116 -12.76 -15.25 -4.27
N ALA A 117 -12.90 -14.03 -4.74
CA ALA A 117 -12.86 -13.68 -6.17
C ALA A 117 -11.46 -13.26 -6.65
N ALA A 118 -10.48 -13.12 -5.76
CA ALA A 118 -9.12 -12.71 -6.13
C ALA A 118 -8.30 -13.88 -6.73
N PRO A 119 -7.27 -13.59 -7.55
CA PRO A 119 -6.36 -14.62 -8.06
C PRO A 119 -5.63 -15.34 -6.92
N ALA A 120 -5.47 -16.66 -7.04
CA ALA A 120 -4.70 -17.45 -6.08
C ALA A 120 -3.20 -17.48 -6.46
N PRO A 121 -2.28 -17.51 -5.47
CA PRO A 121 -2.56 -17.41 -4.05
C PRO A 121 -2.97 -16.02 -3.60
N THR A 122 -3.94 -15.96 -2.68
CA THR A 122 -4.33 -14.74 -2.00
C THR A 122 -3.78 -14.77 -0.59
N LEU A 123 -3.03 -13.73 -0.20
CA LEU A 123 -2.29 -13.66 1.05
C LEU A 123 -2.56 -12.32 1.75
N ALA A 124 -2.62 -12.30 3.08
CA ALA A 124 -2.75 -11.04 3.81
C ALA A 124 -1.90 -11.05 5.08
N VAL A 125 -1.47 -9.85 5.50
CA VAL A 125 -1.00 -9.57 6.86
C VAL A 125 -2.09 -8.77 7.58
N PRO A 126 -2.23 -8.87 8.91
CA PRO A 126 -3.13 -7.99 9.63
C PRO A 126 -2.58 -6.57 9.74
N GLY A 127 -3.48 -5.60 9.81
CA GLY A 127 -3.18 -4.26 10.27
C GLY A 127 -3.78 -4.02 11.66
N ASN A 128 -3.55 -2.84 12.23
CA ASN A 128 -4.03 -2.52 13.57
C ASN A 128 -5.57 -2.38 13.66
N HIS A 129 -6.27 -2.28 12.53
CA HIS A 129 -7.72 -2.27 12.47
C HIS A 129 -8.35 -3.68 12.36
N ASP A 130 -7.56 -4.70 12.09
CA ASP A 130 -8.07 -6.06 11.87
C ASP A 130 -8.17 -6.90 13.14
N LEU A 131 -7.41 -6.53 14.18
CA LEU A 131 -7.31 -7.31 15.41
C LEU A 131 -7.75 -6.50 16.61
N ASP A 132 -8.66 -7.06 17.42
CA ASP A 132 -9.06 -6.48 18.69
C ASP A 132 -8.29 -7.16 19.84
N PRO A 133 -7.62 -6.41 20.73
CA PRO A 133 -6.91 -6.97 21.87
C PRO A 133 -7.82 -7.81 22.77
N GLY A 134 -7.62 -9.14 22.77
CA GLY A 134 -8.46 -10.08 23.51
C GLY A 134 -9.82 -10.35 22.91
N GLY A 135 -10.08 -9.85 21.66
CA GLY A 135 -11.27 -10.11 20.86
C GLY A 135 -11.05 -11.17 19.77
N GLU A 136 -11.97 -11.25 18.83
CA GLU A 136 -11.92 -12.10 17.66
C GLU A 136 -11.96 -11.24 16.39
N PRO A 137 -11.15 -11.53 15.35
CA PRO A 137 -10.19 -12.65 15.35
C PRO A 137 -8.90 -12.33 16.12
N SER A 138 -8.30 -13.35 16.69
CA SER A 138 -6.90 -13.30 17.14
C SER A 138 -5.95 -13.26 15.93
N ALA A 139 -4.68 -12.86 16.15
CA ALA A 139 -3.66 -12.89 15.11
C ALA A 139 -3.51 -14.28 14.48
N GLY A 140 -3.59 -15.36 15.30
CA GLY A 140 -3.56 -16.74 14.81
C GLY A 140 -4.79 -17.08 13.94
N ALA A 141 -5.99 -16.68 14.36
CA ALA A 141 -7.19 -16.92 13.56
C ALA A 141 -7.18 -16.13 12.24
N PHE A 142 -6.64 -14.92 12.23
CA PHE A 142 -6.43 -14.15 11.01
C PHE A 142 -5.41 -14.83 10.08
N ALA A 143 -4.28 -15.30 10.65
CA ALA A 143 -3.23 -15.99 9.90
C ALA A 143 -3.75 -17.30 9.27
N ASP A 144 -4.50 -18.12 10.00
CA ASP A 144 -5.11 -19.33 9.47
C ASP A 144 -6.06 -19.05 8.30
N ARG A 145 -6.81 -17.94 8.41
CA ARG A 145 -7.83 -17.57 7.41
C ARG A 145 -7.21 -16.97 6.15
N TYR A 146 -6.20 -16.11 6.27
CA TYR A 146 -5.72 -15.28 5.17
C TYR A 146 -4.24 -15.46 4.80
N ALA A 147 -3.47 -16.23 5.57
CA ALA A 147 -2.07 -16.52 5.29
C ALA A 147 -1.78 -18.03 5.21
N GLY A 148 -2.70 -18.87 5.71
CA GLY A 148 -2.60 -20.32 5.71
C GLY A 148 -1.55 -20.86 6.68
N GLY A 149 -1.38 -20.21 7.84
CA GLY A 149 -0.48 -20.65 8.91
C GLY A 149 -0.09 -19.50 9.85
N GLU A 150 0.68 -19.78 10.89
CA GLU A 150 1.14 -18.79 11.87
C GLU A 150 2.23 -17.88 11.30
N TYR A 151 2.18 -16.58 11.64
CA TYR A 151 3.23 -15.61 11.26
C TYR A 151 4.56 -15.89 12.00
N PRO A 152 5.71 -15.74 11.31
CA PRO A 152 5.88 -15.37 9.91
C PRO A 152 5.49 -16.50 8.95
N VAL A 153 4.72 -16.16 7.92
CA VAL A 153 4.34 -17.10 6.87
C VAL A 153 5.17 -16.84 5.63
N THR A 154 5.86 -17.84 5.12
CA THR A 154 6.63 -17.75 3.89
C THR A 154 5.97 -18.57 2.78
N ARG A 155 5.76 -17.98 1.62
CA ARG A 155 5.18 -18.62 0.43
C ARG A 155 6.01 -18.34 -0.80
N GLU A 156 6.17 -19.34 -1.65
CA GLU A 156 6.70 -19.15 -2.99
C GLU A 156 5.56 -18.79 -3.94
N VAL A 157 5.71 -17.69 -4.67
CA VAL A 157 4.77 -17.20 -5.66
C VAL A 157 5.51 -16.86 -6.93
N GLY A 158 5.28 -17.60 -8.02
CA GLY A 158 5.91 -17.37 -9.31
C GLY A 158 7.44 -17.40 -9.31
N GLY A 159 8.08 -18.05 -8.32
CA GLY A 159 9.54 -18.08 -8.17
C GLY A 159 10.11 -16.95 -7.31
N THR A 160 9.26 -16.12 -6.71
CA THR A 160 9.63 -15.12 -5.70
C THR A 160 9.12 -15.56 -4.34
N THR A 161 9.92 -15.42 -3.30
CA THR A 161 9.49 -15.69 -1.94
C THR A 161 8.81 -14.49 -1.32
N VAL A 162 7.58 -14.66 -0.84
CA VAL A 162 6.81 -13.67 -0.11
C VAL A 162 6.74 -14.09 1.35
N SER A 163 7.30 -13.28 2.25
CA SER A 163 7.25 -13.47 3.70
C SER A 163 6.30 -12.47 4.32
N LEU A 164 5.27 -12.98 4.97
CA LEU A 164 4.22 -12.23 5.63
C LEU A 164 4.54 -12.14 7.12
N LEU A 165 4.58 -10.94 7.67
CA LEU A 165 4.90 -10.72 9.08
C LEU A 165 3.79 -9.90 9.74
N ASP A 166 3.34 -10.37 10.89
CA ASP A 166 2.44 -9.61 11.74
C ASP A 166 3.23 -8.54 12.50
N SER A 167 2.87 -7.30 12.24
CA SER A 167 3.46 -6.14 12.92
C SER A 167 2.47 -5.45 13.86
N THR A 168 1.33 -6.06 14.14
CA THR A 168 0.33 -5.50 15.04
C THR A 168 0.83 -5.56 16.48
N HIS A 169 0.50 -4.54 17.25
CA HIS A 169 0.83 -4.50 18.67
C HIS A 169 -0.30 -5.17 19.47
N PRO A 170 0.00 -5.79 20.64
CA PRO A 170 -1.03 -6.36 21.51
C PRO A 170 -2.11 -5.37 21.93
N ASP A 171 -1.84 -4.08 21.86
CA ASP A 171 -2.82 -3.01 22.18
C ASP A 171 -3.78 -2.70 21.00
N GLY A 172 -3.65 -3.39 19.86
CA GLY A 172 -4.55 -3.29 18.71
C GLY A 172 -4.66 -1.89 18.11
N VAL A 173 -5.87 -1.51 17.74
CA VAL A 173 -6.19 -0.24 17.07
C VAL A 173 -5.76 1.01 17.84
N GLU A 174 -5.63 0.93 19.17
CA GLU A 174 -5.15 2.05 19.99
C GLU A 174 -3.65 2.35 19.77
N SER A 175 -2.89 1.38 19.24
CA SER A 175 -1.47 1.56 18.92
C SER A 175 -1.29 1.85 17.42
N LEU A 176 -0.89 3.07 17.11
CA LEU A 176 -0.52 3.46 15.75
C LEU A 176 0.90 3.01 15.38
N SER A 177 1.70 2.51 16.32
CA SER A 177 3.02 1.97 16.08
C SER A 177 2.99 0.45 16.10
N GLY A 178 3.74 -0.17 15.20
CA GLY A 178 3.87 -1.62 15.13
C GLY A 178 5.15 -2.14 15.76
N GLY A 179 5.26 -3.46 15.85
CA GLY A 179 6.47 -4.14 16.28
C GLY A 179 6.56 -5.53 15.67
N LEU A 180 7.76 -6.02 15.45
CA LEU A 180 7.97 -7.41 15.04
C LEU A 180 8.58 -8.19 16.21
N ASP A 181 8.03 -9.37 16.46
CA ASP A 181 8.56 -10.25 17.49
C ASP A 181 9.98 -10.74 17.11
N ALA A 182 10.90 -10.69 18.05
CA ALA A 182 12.27 -11.19 17.86
C ALA A 182 12.30 -12.68 17.49
N ALA A 183 11.38 -13.50 18.01
CA ALA A 183 11.27 -14.91 17.66
C ALA A 183 10.80 -15.08 16.20
N ALA A 184 9.90 -14.24 15.72
CA ALA A 184 9.45 -14.23 14.32
C ALA A 184 10.60 -13.87 13.37
N LEU A 185 11.40 -12.84 13.69
CA LEU A 185 12.58 -12.45 12.92
C LEU A 185 13.63 -13.56 12.89
N LEU A 186 13.87 -14.20 14.04
CA LEU A 186 14.80 -15.34 14.14
C LEU A 186 14.28 -16.55 13.35
N GLY A 187 12.98 -16.82 13.37
CA GLY A 187 12.33 -17.86 12.59
C GLY A 187 12.54 -17.63 11.10
N LEU A 188 12.33 -16.40 10.63
CA LEU A 188 12.54 -16.01 9.25
C LEU A 188 14.00 -16.20 8.80
N ALA A 189 14.95 -15.84 9.66
CA ALA A 189 16.39 -16.01 9.38
C ALA A 189 16.83 -17.49 9.31
N ASN A 190 16.10 -18.39 9.92
CA ASN A 190 16.43 -19.82 9.99
C ASN A 190 15.54 -20.73 9.11
N ASP A 191 14.64 -20.18 8.31
CA ASP A 191 13.75 -20.98 7.47
C ASP A 191 14.43 -21.65 6.26
N GLY A 192 15.69 -21.34 5.99
CA GLY A 192 16.51 -21.94 4.94
C GLY A 192 16.18 -21.46 3.53
N VAL A 193 15.37 -20.44 3.38
CA VAL A 193 15.02 -19.86 2.08
C VAL A 193 16.20 -19.09 1.49
N THR A 194 16.53 -19.39 0.25
CA THR A 194 17.63 -18.75 -0.52
C THR A 194 17.15 -18.02 -1.78
N ALA A 195 15.85 -18.08 -2.07
CA ALA A 195 15.26 -17.38 -3.20
C ALA A 195 15.14 -15.88 -2.93
N PRO A 196 14.96 -15.05 -3.98
CA PRO A 196 14.66 -13.63 -3.82
C PRO A 196 13.48 -13.44 -2.86
N ARG A 197 13.64 -12.58 -1.84
CA ARG A 197 12.66 -12.46 -0.77
C ARG A 197 12.11 -11.05 -0.66
N VAL A 198 10.77 -10.98 -0.63
CA VAL A 198 9.98 -9.80 -0.33
C VAL A 198 9.31 -10.00 1.03
N ALA A 199 9.44 -9.06 1.94
CA ALA A 199 8.66 -9.04 3.17
C ALA A 199 7.46 -8.10 3.03
N VAL A 200 6.31 -8.53 3.54
CA VAL A 200 5.10 -7.70 3.65
C VAL A 200 4.78 -7.53 5.12
N VAL A 201 4.69 -6.29 5.55
CA VAL A 201 4.35 -5.91 6.92
C VAL A 201 3.44 -4.69 6.85
N HIS A 202 2.53 -4.53 7.81
CA HIS A 202 1.59 -3.40 7.75
C HIS A 202 2.25 -2.06 8.09
N HIS A 203 2.96 -1.96 9.22
CA HIS A 203 3.54 -0.70 9.69
C HIS A 203 4.80 -0.29 8.94
N ALA A 204 5.02 1.00 8.78
CA ALA A 204 6.14 1.54 8.01
C ALA A 204 7.50 1.23 8.65
N LEU A 205 8.46 0.74 7.86
CA LEU A 205 9.84 0.46 8.30
C LEU A 205 10.74 1.69 8.17
N ALA A 206 10.68 2.38 7.04
CA ALA A 206 11.52 3.55 6.75
C ALA A 206 10.88 4.87 7.21
N PRO A 207 11.66 5.96 7.34
CA PRO A 207 11.10 7.30 7.49
C PRO A 207 10.15 7.65 6.36
N LEU A 208 9.01 8.24 6.70
CA LEU A 208 8.08 8.72 5.69
C LEU A 208 8.65 9.98 5.00
N PRO A 209 8.41 10.17 3.70
CA PRO A 209 8.88 11.36 3.00
C PRO A 209 8.07 12.60 3.42
N ALA A 210 8.70 13.77 3.40
CA ALA A 210 7.98 15.02 3.53
C ALA A 210 7.09 15.25 2.27
N PRO A 211 5.87 15.77 2.40
CA PRO A 211 5.25 16.33 3.61
C PRO A 211 4.50 15.31 4.49
N VAL A 212 4.47 14.04 4.12
CA VAL A 212 3.68 13.00 4.82
C VAL A 212 4.14 12.80 6.26
N ASP A 213 5.46 12.86 6.49
CA ASP A 213 6.04 12.76 7.85
C ASP A 213 5.48 13.81 8.83
N THR A 214 5.06 14.97 8.31
CA THR A 214 4.43 16.01 9.14
C THR A 214 3.01 15.62 9.57
N ALA A 215 2.26 14.92 8.72
CA ALA A 215 0.90 14.48 9.00
C ALA A 215 0.86 13.15 9.78
N CYS A 216 1.88 12.33 9.58
CA CYS A 216 2.03 11.02 10.18
C CYS A 216 3.35 10.97 10.95
N PRO A 217 3.41 11.52 12.19
CA PRO A 217 4.65 11.55 12.96
C PRO A 217 5.28 10.16 13.05
N ALA A 218 6.54 10.05 12.63
CA ALA A 218 7.24 8.77 12.47
C ALA A 218 7.16 7.85 13.70
N ALA A 219 7.15 8.41 14.91
CA ALA A 219 7.03 7.66 16.15
C ALA A 219 5.69 6.91 16.31
N GLN A 220 4.64 7.32 15.59
CA GLN A 220 3.30 6.74 15.68
C GLN A 220 3.00 5.77 14.53
N TYR A 221 3.62 5.96 13.36
CA TYR A 221 3.29 5.20 12.15
C TYR A 221 4.34 4.18 11.75
N ARG A 222 5.44 4.11 12.50
CA ARG A 222 6.54 3.20 12.20
C ARG A 222 6.60 2.02 13.16
N LEU A 223 7.31 1.00 12.70
CA LEU A 223 7.76 -0.07 13.57
C LEU A 223 8.60 0.49 14.72
N GLN A 224 8.43 -0.07 15.89
CA GLN A 224 9.34 0.14 17.00
C GLN A 224 10.71 -0.44 16.61
N GLU A 225 11.79 0.21 17.01
CA GLU A 225 13.16 -0.21 16.69
C GLU A 225 13.43 -0.48 15.20
N PRO A 226 13.02 0.43 14.28
CA PRO A 226 13.02 0.16 12.84
C PRO A 226 14.41 -0.14 12.28
N ALA A 227 15.49 0.36 12.91
CA ALA A 227 16.86 0.09 12.47
C ALA A 227 17.26 -1.35 12.76
N ALA A 228 16.99 -1.85 13.98
CA ALA A 228 17.27 -3.24 14.34
C ALA A 228 16.40 -4.22 13.53
N THR A 229 15.14 -3.87 13.30
CA THR A 229 14.22 -4.64 12.45
C THR A 229 14.74 -4.73 11.02
N ALA A 230 15.20 -3.62 10.45
CA ALA A 230 15.73 -3.61 9.08
C ALA A 230 16.99 -4.48 8.96
N ASP A 231 17.91 -4.40 9.93
CA ASP A 231 19.11 -5.24 9.96
C ASP A 231 18.74 -6.74 10.04
N ALA A 232 17.80 -7.11 10.92
CA ALA A 232 17.36 -8.49 11.06
C ALA A 232 16.66 -9.02 9.79
N LEU A 233 15.85 -8.21 9.11
CA LEU A 233 15.24 -8.57 7.83
C LEU A 233 16.29 -8.77 6.74
N ALA A 234 17.30 -7.90 6.66
CA ALA A 234 18.41 -8.03 5.72
C ALA A 234 19.22 -9.31 5.99
N ASP A 235 19.52 -9.60 7.26
CA ASP A 235 20.21 -10.85 7.67
C ASP A 235 19.38 -12.11 7.33
N ALA A 236 18.05 -12.00 7.31
CA ALA A 236 17.13 -13.05 6.87
C ALA A 236 17.01 -13.15 5.33
N GLY A 237 17.79 -12.37 4.57
CA GLY A 237 17.78 -12.39 3.10
C GLY A 237 16.61 -11.64 2.46
N VAL A 238 15.91 -10.78 3.20
CA VAL A 238 14.93 -9.86 2.63
C VAL A 238 15.66 -8.80 1.81
N GLU A 239 15.15 -8.50 0.62
CA GLU A 239 15.73 -7.49 -0.29
C GLU A 239 14.75 -6.32 -0.50
N LEU A 240 13.43 -6.57 -0.35
CA LEU A 240 12.38 -5.57 -0.49
C LEU A 240 11.35 -5.71 0.62
N VAL A 241 10.93 -4.60 1.19
CA VAL A 241 9.84 -4.54 2.19
C VAL A 241 8.70 -3.71 1.64
N VAL A 242 7.48 -4.26 1.68
CA VAL A 242 6.25 -3.56 1.29
C VAL A 242 5.43 -3.30 2.56
N THR A 243 4.96 -2.06 2.71
CA THR A 243 4.21 -1.60 3.88
C THR A 243 2.91 -0.92 3.49
N GLY A 244 1.92 -0.91 4.38
CA GLY A 244 0.69 -0.14 4.30
C GLY A 244 0.67 1.02 5.29
N HIS A 245 -0.43 1.16 6.04
CA HIS A 245 -0.67 2.00 7.21
C HIS A 245 -0.59 3.52 6.99
N ALA A 246 0.42 3.99 6.28
CA ALA A 246 0.58 5.41 5.99
C ALA A 246 -0.42 5.94 4.95
N HIS A 247 -1.06 5.05 4.20
CA HIS A 247 -1.96 5.34 3.08
C HIS A 247 -1.32 6.24 2.01
N TRP A 248 0.00 6.21 1.88
CA TRP A 248 0.72 7.13 1.01
C TRP A 248 1.77 6.40 0.18
N PRO A 249 1.79 6.58 -1.15
CA PRO A 249 2.78 5.94 -2.00
C PRO A 249 4.15 6.58 -1.82
N TYR A 250 5.14 5.78 -1.44
CA TYR A 250 6.54 6.20 -1.43
C TYR A 250 7.45 5.02 -1.70
N ALA A 251 8.68 5.32 -2.12
CA ALA A 251 9.75 4.34 -2.22
C ALA A 251 11.07 4.96 -1.77
N THR A 252 11.89 4.15 -1.12
CA THR A 252 13.22 4.56 -0.63
C THR A 252 14.10 3.34 -0.43
N THR A 253 15.37 3.56 -0.16
CA THR A 253 16.26 2.55 0.40
C THR A 253 16.50 2.85 1.87
N TYR A 254 16.43 1.82 2.71
CA TYR A 254 16.66 1.94 4.14
C TYR A 254 17.49 0.78 4.65
N ARG A 255 18.71 1.07 5.13
CA ARG A 255 19.68 0.09 5.64
C ARG A 255 19.95 -1.07 4.67
N GLY A 256 20.04 -0.77 3.38
CA GLY A 256 20.32 -1.74 2.32
C GLY A 256 19.09 -2.50 1.82
N LEU A 257 17.90 -2.26 2.36
CA LEU A 257 16.63 -2.79 1.87
C LEU A 257 15.95 -1.80 0.94
N GLY A 258 15.34 -2.27 -0.14
CA GLY A 258 14.28 -1.54 -0.81
C GLY A 258 13.06 -1.45 0.12
N VAL A 259 12.45 -0.29 0.23
CA VAL A 259 11.22 -0.10 1.04
C VAL A 259 10.19 0.64 0.21
N VAL A 260 8.98 0.09 0.16
CA VAL A 260 7.84 0.65 -0.56
C VAL A 260 6.65 0.80 0.38
N GLY A 261 6.12 2.01 0.46
CA GLY A 261 4.82 2.26 1.08
C GLY A 261 3.72 2.20 0.03
N ALA A 262 2.72 1.39 0.28
CA ALA A 262 1.55 1.30 -0.56
C ALA A 262 0.57 2.47 -0.30
N PRO A 263 -0.09 3.00 -1.34
CA PRO A 263 -1.23 3.89 -1.16
C PRO A 263 -2.39 3.13 -0.54
N GLY A 264 -3.21 3.83 0.27
CA GLY A 264 -4.43 3.22 0.81
C GLY A 264 -5.51 3.08 -0.27
N CYS A 265 -6.08 1.89 -0.39
CA CYS A 265 -7.23 1.66 -1.27
C CYS A 265 -8.43 2.55 -0.89
N CYS A 266 -8.60 2.82 0.41
CA CYS A 266 -9.72 3.60 0.94
C CYS A 266 -9.57 5.12 0.81
N SER A 267 -8.33 5.65 0.69
CA SER A 267 -8.03 7.08 0.83
C SER A 267 -7.42 7.69 -0.44
N PHE A 268 -6.97 8.94 -0.36
CA PHE A 268 -6.25 9.62 -1.44
C PHE A 268 -4.74 9.38 -1.33
N PRO A 269 -4.07 9.04 -2.44
CA PRO A 269 -4.61 8.66 -3.76
C PRO A 269 -5.08 7.19 -3.75
N PRO A 270 -6.34 6.91 -4.19
CA PRO A 270 -6.86 5.54 -4.20
C PRO A 270 -6.15 4.72 -5.28
N ALA A 271 -5.28 3.81 -4.86
CA ALA A 271 -4.50 2.99 -5.77
C ALA A 271 -4.05 1.69 -5.09
N TYR A 272 -3.46 0.78 -5.87
CA TYR A 272 -2.74 -0.39 -5.40
C TYR A 272 -1.36 -0.45 -6.07
N LEU A 273 -0.49 -1.33 -5.59
CA LEU A 273 0.82 -1.56 -6.19
C LEU A 273 0.81 -2.81 -7.07
N LEU A 274 1.48 -2.71 -8.22
CA LEU A 274 1.86 -3.85 -9.04
C LEU A 274 3.39 -3.98 -8.97
N LEU A 275 3.86 -5.10 -8.42
CA LEU A 275 5.28 -5.43 -8.33
C LEU A 275 5.60 -6.45 -9.41
N HIS A 276 6.58 -6.14 -10.25
CA HIS A 276 7.08 -7.05 -11.27
C HIS A 276 8.55 -7.36 -11.02
N PHE A 277 8.87 -8.64 -10.86
CA PHE A 277 10.20 -9.16 -10.57
C PHE A 277 10.75 -9.87 -11.80
N ASP A 278 11.80 -9.34 -12.40
CA ASP A 278 12.45 -9.93 -13.55
C ASP A 278 13.97 -10.11 -13.35
N ALA A 279 14.67 -10.53 -14.38
CA ALA A 279 16.11 -10.77 -14.33
C ALA A 279 16.94 -9.48 -14.06
N VAL A 280 16.35 -8.29 -14.27
CA VAL A 280 17.04 -7.00 -14.12
C VAL A 280 16.84 -6.46 -12.71
N GLY A 281 15.66 -6.69 -12.11
CA GLY A 281 15.32 -6.20 -10.79
C GLY A 281 13.83 -6.23 -10.52
N THR A 282 13.37 -5.28 -9.72
CA THR A 282 11.95 -5.12 -9.34
C THR A 282 11.43 -3.77 -9.79
N THR A 283 10.40 -3.78 -10.63
CA THR A 283 9.62 -2.59 -10.98
C THR A 283 8.38 -2.52 -10.11
N VAL A 284 8.17 -1.39 -9.45
CA VAL A 284 6.98 -1.10 -8.66
C VAL A 284 6.16 -0.03 -9.37
N SER A 285 4.92 -0.35 -9.69
CA SER A 285 3.97 0.56 -10.36
C SER A 285 2.77 0.86 -9.46
N ILE A 286 2.31 2.11 -9.47
CA ILE A 286 1.05 2.52 -8.85
C ILE A 286 -0.06 2.34 -9.87
N MET A 287 -1.10 1.63 -9.50
CA MET A 287 -2.27 1.32 -10.31
C MET A 287 -3.49 2.04 -9.73
N PRO A 288 -4.09 3.02 -10.44
CA PRO A 288 -5.21 3.80 -9.90
C PRO A 288 -6.48 2.97 -9.74
N LEU A 289 -7.21 3.18 -8.64
CA LEU A 289 -8.50 2.57 -8.31
C LEU A 289 -9.67 3.55 -8.43
N ALA A 290 -9.49 4.61 -9.19
CA ALA A 290 -10.52 5.60 -9.46
C ALA A 290 -10.25 6.30 -10.79
N ASP A 291 -11.32 6.75 -11.42
CA ASP A 291 -11.26 7.72 -12.50
C ASP A 291 -11.01 9.14 -11.96
N GLU A 292 -10.98 10.15 -12.82
CA GLU A 292 -10.75 11.55 -12.44
C GLU A 292 -11.77 12.05 -11.40
N ALA A 293 -13.05 11.67 -11.55
CA ALA A 293 -14.11 12.06 -10.62
C ALA A 293 -13.90 11.41 -9.24
N GLY A 294 -13.58 10.13 -9.20
CA GLY A 294 -13.29 9.41 -7.97
C GLY A 294 -11.98 9.84 -7.29
N LEU A 295 -10.99 10.28 -8.08
CA LEU A 295 -9.75 10.86 -7.55
C LEU A 295 -10.04 12.24 -6.93
N THR A 296 -10.87 13.06 -7.59
CA THR A 296 -11.30 14.36 -7.05
C THR A 296 -12.09 14.19 -5.77
N GLU A 297 -13.05 13.26 -5.73
CA GLU A 297 -13.80 12.93 -4.51
C GLU A 297 -12.84 12.54 -3.37
N ALA A 298 -11.89 11.66 -3.62
CA ALA A 298 -10.93 11.23 -2.61
C ALA A 298 -10.06 12.39 -2.11
N TYR A 299 -9.64 13.28 -2.99
CA TYR A 299 -8.89 14.49 -2.61
C TYR A 299 -9.72 15.42 -1.74
N GLU A 300 -10.98 15.68 -2.11
CA GLU A 300 -11.88 16.53 -1.32
C GLU A 300 -12.08 15.99 0.09
N PHE A 301 -12.25 14.67 0.24
CA PHE A 301 -12.31 14.03 1.55
C PHE A 301 -10.99 14.17 2.33
N ALA A 302 -9.86 13.90 1.68
CA ALA A 302 -8.55 13.93 2.32
C ALA A 302 -8.18 15.31 2.84
N VAL A 303 -8.47 16.38 2.09
CA VAL A 303 -8.13 17.75 2.49
C VAL A 303 -9.03 18.32 3.57
N THR A 304 -10.13 17.68 3.91
CA THR A 304 -11.00 18.07 5.04
C THR A 304 -10.55 17.48 6.37
N ASP A 305 -9.60 16.56 6.36
CA ASP A 305 -9.07 15.97 7.59
C ASP A 305 -8.22 16.97 8.36
N ASP A 306 -8.50 17.11 9.67
CA ASP A 306 -7.83 18.10 10.53
C ASP A 306 -6.33 17.79 10.76
N ARG A 307 -5.90 16.55 10.57
CA ARG A 307 -4.51 16.11 10.80
C ARG A 307 -3.70 16.04 9.51
N ARG A 308 -4.28 15.49 8.44
CA ARG A 308 -3.58 15.18 7.19
C ARG A 308 -3.87 16.16 6.06
N GLY A 309 -4.98 16.91 6.14
CA GLY A 309 -5.46 17.73 5.02
C GLY A 309 -4.45 18.75 4.52
N ASP A 310 -3.72 19.40 5.41
CA ASP A 310 -2.68 20.37 5.01
C ASP A 310 -1.47 19.68 4.35
N ALA A 311 -1.07 18.50 4.82
CA ALA A 311 0.01 17.74 4.21
C ALA A 311 -0.38 17.20 2.82
N VAL A 312 -1.63 16.76 2.65
CA VAL A 312 -2.15 16.33 1.34
C VAL A 312 -2.16 17.51 0.36
N ARG A 313 -2.65 18.69 0.79
CA ARG A 313 -2.59 19.92 -0.04
C ARG A 313 -1.16 20.27 -0.42
N ALA A 314 -0.25 20.28 0.55
CA ALA A 314 1.16 20.58 0.31
C ALA A 314 1.77 19.58 -0.69
N ALA A 315 1.52 18.29 -0.53
CA ALA A 315 2.02 17.27 -1.44
C ALA A 315 1.56 17.48 -2.89
N VAL A 316 0.29 17.81 -3.08
CA VAL A 316 -0.25 18.08 -4.44
C VAL A 316 0.33 19.36 -5.02
N ILE A 317 0.39 20.45 -4.24
CA ILE A 317 0.92 21.76 -4.69
C ILE A 317 2.42 21.67 -5.00
N ASP A 318 3.18 20.94 -4.18
CA ASP A 318 4.63 20.79 -4.34
C ASP A 318 5.01 19.76 -5.42
N GLY A 319 4.04 19.19 -6.12
CA GLY A 319 4.26 18.24 -7.20
C GLY A 319 4.86 16.92 -6.75
N TYR A 320 4.45 16.41 -5.59
CA TYR A 320 4.96 15.14 -5.03
C TYR A 320 4.90 13.99 -6.03
N PHE A 321 3.78 13.84 -6.71
CA PHE A 321 3.55 12.76 -7.67
C PHE A 321 4.36 12.90 -8.97
N GLY A 322 4.84 14.10 -9.26
CA GLY A 322 5.77 14.36 -10.38
C GLY A 322 7.21 13.92 -10.10
N ARG A 323 7.51 13.44 -8.88
CA ARG A 323 8.84 12.95 -8.50
C ARG A 323 9.05 11.47 -8.80
N PHE A 324 8.04 10.79 -9.31
CA PHE A 324 8.16 9.37 -9.66
C PHE A 324 8.97 9.16 -10.95
N PRO A 325 9.82 8.14 -11.04
CA PRO A 325 10.16 7.17 -10.00
C PRO A 325 11.00 7.78 -8.86
N MET A 326 10.73 7.37 -7.59
CA MET A 326 11.46 7.84 -6.41
C MET A 326 12.81 7.13 -6.22
N VAL A 327 12.91 5.90 -6.69
CA VAL A 327 14.13 5.08 -6.72
C VAL A 327 14.30 4.58 -8.14
N GLU A 328 15.51 4.73 -8.68
CA GLU A 328 15.88 4.28 -10.03
C GLU A 328 17.27 3.65 -9.97
N GLU A 329 17.35 2.38 -9.58
CA GLU A 329 18.60 1.63 -9.43
C GLU A 329 18.92 0.79 -10.68
N VAL A 330 17.89 0.51 -11.50
CA VAL A 330 18.05 -0.28 -12.72
C VAL A 330 18.57 0.60 -13.85
N ASP A 331 19.65 0.18 -14.51
CA ASP A 331 20.12 0.85 -15.74
C ASP A 331 19.12 0.62 -16.89
N THR A 332 18.27 1.61 -17.12
CA THR A 332 17.25 1.57 -18.17
C THR A 332 17.84 1.52 -19.58
N GLN A 333 19.12 1.83 -19.78
CA GLN A 333 19.78 1.67 -21.08
C GLN A 333 20.00 0.19 -21.41
N ALA A 334 20.15 -0.68 -20.39
CA ALA A 334 20.21 -2.12 -20.58
C ALA A 334 18.89 -2.75 -21.05
N LEU A 335 17.75 -2.07 -20.82
CA LEU A 335 16.42 -2.50 -21.26
C LEU A 335 16.09 -2.06 -22.69
N ALA A 336 16.85 -1.12 -23.27
CA ALA A 336 16.58 -0.53 -24.59
C ALA A 336 17.23 -1.30 -25.75
N ASP A 337 18.15 -2.22 -25.51
CA ASP A 337 18.76 -3.05 -26.55
C ASP A 337 17.93 -4.34 -26.72
N PRO A 338 17.17 -4.48 -27.83
CA PRO A 338 16.53 -5.76 -28.14
C PRO A 338 17.64 -6.82 -28.31
N PRO A 339 17.38 -8.08 -27.90
CA PRO A 339 18.36 -9.14 -28.07
C PRO A 339 18.78 -9.22 -29.54
N THR A 340 20.07 -9.03 -29.81
CA THR A 340 20.64 -9.20 -31.14
C THR A 340 20.35 -10.62 -31.60
N ALA A 341 19.59 -10.75 -32.68
CA ALA A 341 19.33 -12.05 -33.31
C ALA A 341 20.65 -12.77 -33.57
N PRO A 342 20.75 -14.08 -33.29
CA PRO A 342 21.97 -14.83 -33.59
C PRO A 342 22.28 -14.72 -35.08
N SER A 343 23.50 -14.29 -35.41
CA SER A 343 23.99 -14.25 -36.80
C SER A 343 23.93 -15.67 -37.36
N VAL A 344 23.08 -15.86 -38.34
CA VAL A 344 23.08 -17.10 -39.13
C VAL A 344 24.36 -17.07 -39.94
N GLY A 345 25.36 -17.83 -39.50
CA GLY A 345 26.61 -18.01 -40.26
C GLY A 345 26.29 -18.74 -41.55
N ASN A 346 26.83 -18.20 -42.65
CA ASN A 346 26.86 -18.83 -43.95
C ASN A 346 27.75 -20.07 -43.94
#